data_df2aedf5de0c421dc77d39568e91d369
#
_entry.id   df2aedf5de0c421dc77d39568e91d369
#
_cell.length_a   1.000
_cell.length_b   1.000
_cell.length_c   1.000
_cell.angle_alpha   90.00
_cell.angle_beta   90.00
_cell.angle_gamma   90.00
#
_symmetry.space_group_name_H-M   'P 1'
#
loop_
_entity.id
_entity.type
_entity.pdbx_description
1 polymer ?
#
loop_
_entity_poly.entity_id
_entity_poly.type
_entity_poly.pdbx_seq_one_letter_code
_entity_poly.pdbx_strand_id
1 'polypeptide(L)'
;MALPPIVTATIQSAVLAATSNILAQCLTAYQSEATLVIDWVPVFQFILYAFLNVPPNFLWQDLLESSFPAFHIAPTSEAVASAAADDEKELEKEANEGRLVEPKLNITNTIIKLFLDQTVGAAANTILLSLFMHSIQDAMIRPTAGPLSGAENSFRYLVSPGAVDYSAVGWNGVLERSQAEFWPLLVASWKLWPLVSLVNFVFVKTIEGRNLIGGLAGIIWGIYLSLVAAQ
;
A
#
# COMPACT_ATOMS: atom_id res chain seq x y z
N MET A 1 12.97 -19.27 13.43
CA MET A 1 13.12 -17.81 13.54
C MET A 1 11.93 -17.14 12.83
N ALA A 2 11.29 -16.16 13.45
CA ALA A 2 10.30 -15.36 12.77
C ALA A 2 10.97 -14.47 11.72
N LEU A 3 10.33 -14.27 10.57
CA LEU A 3 10.83 -13.35 9.52
C LEU A 3 10.81 -11.91 10.05
N PRO A 4 11.74 -11.04 9.61
CA PRO A 4 11.68 -9.61 9.90
C PRO A 4 10.35 -9.02 9.46
N PRO A 5 9.76 -8.06 10.22
CA PRO A 5 8.45 -7.45 9.91
C PRO A 5 8.32 -6.93 8.48
N ILE A 6 9.36 -6.26 7.98
CA ILE A 6 9.40 -5.73 6.61
C ILE A 6 9.31 -6.83 5.55
N VAL A 7 9.93 -7.99 5.79
CA VAL A 7 9.88 -9.15 4.87
C VAL A 7 8.49 -9.76 4.88
N THR A 8 7.91 -9.93 6.07
CA THR A 8 6.53 -10.44 6.21
C THR A 8 5.53 -9.52 5.51
N ALA A 9 5.63 -8.21 5.72
CA ALA A 9 4.77 -7.22 5.07
C ALA A 9 4.92 -7.26 3.54
N THR A 10 6.15 -7.41 3.04
CA THR A 10 6.43 -7.48 1.60
C THR A 10 5.80 -8.74 0.97
N ILE A 11 5.96 -9.90 1.60
CA ILE A 11 5.36 -11.16 1.09
C ILE A 11 3.83 -11.09 1.12
N GLN A 12 3.24 -10.61 2.22
CA GLN A 12 1.79 -10.43 2.32
C GLN A 12 1.26 -9.50 1.23
N SER A 13 1.92 -8.36 1.02
CA SER A 13 1.53 -7.41 -0.02
C SER A 13 1.69 -7.98 -1.42
N ALA A 14 2.71 -8.78 -1.69
CA ALA A 14 2.87 -9.46 -2.97
C ALA A 14 1.72 -10.45 -3.26
N VAL A 15 1.28 -11.21 -2.24
CA VAL A 15 0.12 -12.09 -2.35
C VAL A 15 -1.16 -11.29 -2.59
N LEU A 16 -1.36 -10.19 -1.86
CA LEU A 16 -2.53 -9.31 -2.05
C LEU A 16 -2.52 -8.64 -3.43
N ALA A 17 -1.35 -8.21 -3.93
CA ALA A 17 -1.20 -7.63 -5.26
C ALA A 17 -1.54 -8.64 -6.38
N ALA A 18 -1.06 -9.88 -6.26
CA ALA A 18 -1.43 -10.97 -7.17
C ALA A 18 -2.94 -11.22 -7.16
N THR A 19 -3.53 -11.33 -5.96
CA THR A 19 -4.97 -11.54 -5.76
C THR A 19 -5.79 -10.40 -6.37
N SER A 20 -5.39 -9.14 -6.12
CA SER A 20 -6.05 -7.95 -6.68
C SER A 20 -6.08 -7.98 -8.20
N ASN A 21 -4.94 -8.29 -8.84
CA ASN A 21 -4.86 -8.35 -10.29
C ASN A 21 -5.72 -9.48 -10.88
N ILE A 22 -5.71 -10.66 -10.28
CA ILE A 22 -6.57 -11.78 -10.69
C ILE A 22 -8.05 -11.40 -10.57
N LEU A 23 -8.47 -10.79 -9.45
CA LEU A 23 -9.84 -10.33 -9.26
C LEU A 23 -10.24 -9.28 -10.30
N ALA A 24 -9.34 -8.36 -10.63
CA ALA A 24 -9.57 -7.37 -11.67
C ALA A 24 -9.79 -8.05 -13.05
N GLN A 25 -8.99 -9.04 -13.41
CA GLN A 25 -9.16 -9.80 -14.64
C GLN A 25 -10.49 -10.60 -14.65
N CYS A 26 -10.86 -11.21 -13.53
CA CYS A 26 -12.15 -11.90 -13.40
C CYS A 26 -13.32 -10.92 -13.61
N LEU A 27 -13.24 -9.73 -13.00
CA LEU A 27 -14.29 -8.72 -13.12
C LEU A 27 -14.40 -8.18 -14.56
N THR A 28 -13.26 -7.91 -15.21
CA THR A 28 -13.23 -7.49 -16.63
C THR A 28 -13.83 -8.54 -17.54
N ALA A 29 -13.47 -9.81 -17.36
CA ALA A 29 -14.02 -10.92 -18.15
C ALA A 29 -15.55 -11.06 -17.94
N TYR A 30 -16.02 -10.93 -16.69
CA TYR A 30 -17.45 -10.94 -16.36
C TYR A 30 -18.21 -9.78 -17.02
N GLN A 31 -17.66 -8.55 -16.96
CA GLN A 31 -18.30 -7.37 -17.56
C GLN A 31 -18.34 -7.40 -19.09
N SER A 32 -17.31 -7.99 -19.72
CA SER A 32 -17.23 -8.11 -21.19
C SER A 32 -17.87 -9.40 -21.73
N GLU A 33 -18.50 -10.20 -20.87
CA GLU A 33 -19.09 -11.51 -21.21
C GLU A 33 -18.09 -12.44 -21.94
N ALA A 34 -16.79 -12.26 -21.66
CA ALA A 34 -15.71 -13.02 -22.29
C ALA A 34 -15.32 -14.25 -21.45
N THR A 35 -14.77 -15.27 -22.11
CA THR A 35 -14.18 -16.40 -21.42
C THR A 35 -13.01 -15.96 -20.57
N LEU A 36 -13.02 -16.34 -19.27
CA LEU A 36 -11.92 -16.00 -18.37
C LEU A 36 -10.65 -16.75 -18.74
N VAL A 37 -9.65 -16.01 -19.15
CA VAL A 37 -8.27 -16.51 -19.33
C VAL A 37 -7.35 -15.60 -18.51
N ILE A 38 -6.67 -16.16 -17.52
CA ILE A 38 -5.77 -15.38 -16.66
C ILE A 38 -4.48 -15.04 -17.45
N ASP A 39 -4.22 -13.75 -17.60
CA ASP A 39 -2.93 -13.23 -18.06
C ASP A 39 -1.97 -13.11 -16.87
N TRP A 40 -0.95 -13.96 -16.82
CA TRP A 40 0.02 -13.99 -15.73
C TRP A 40 1.06 -12.87 -15.82
N VAL A 41 1.19 -12.18 -16.95
CA VAL A 41 2.17 -11.07 -17.08
C VAL A 41 1.81 -9.90 -16.18
N PRO A 42 0.60 -9.34 -16.20
CA PRO A 42 0.21 -8.29 -15.23
C PRO A 42 0.31 -8.77 -13.78
N VAL A 43 -0.07 -10.01 -13.48
CA VAL A 43 0.06 -10.58 -12.12
C VAL A 43 1.52 -10.52 -11.66
N PHE A 44 2.45 -10.94 -12.49
CA PHE A 44 3.88 -10.91 -12.21
C PHE A 44 4.39 -9.47 -12.03
N GLN A 45 3.98 -8.53 -12.88
CA GLN A 45 4.34 -7.11 -12.77
C GLN A 45 3.90 -6.51 -11.45
N PHE A 46 2.67 -6.79 -10.99
CA PHE A 46 2.17 -6.31 -9.70
C PHE A 46 2.89 -6.96 -8.51
N ILE A 47 3.27 -8.23 -8.59
CA ILE A 47 4.13 -8.89 -7.59
C ILE A 47 5.49 -8.17 -7.50
N LEU A 48 6.14 -7.91 -8.63
CA LEU A 48 7.41 -7.18 -8.65
C LEU A 48 7.27 -5.77 -8.09
N TYR A 49 6.17 -5.08 -8.42
CA TYR A 49 5.87 -3.76 -7.85
C TYR A 49 5.74 -3.82 -6.33
N ALA A 50 5.09 -4.83 -5.77
CA ALA A 50 5.00 -4.98 -4.32
C ALA A 50 6.38 -5.14 -3.67
N PHE A 51 7.27 -5.93 -4.25
CA PHE A 51 8.65 -6.07 -3.76
C PHE A 51 9.44 -4.76 -3.84
N LEU A 52 9.18 -3.92 -4.82
CA LEU A 52 9.84 -2.62 -4.98
C LEU A 52 9.25 -1.56 -4.03
N ASN A 53 7.92 -1.51 -3.89
CA ASN A 53 7.22 -0.43 -3.20
C ASN A 53 7.09 -0.63 -1.69
N VAL A 54 6.87 -1.87 -1.23
CA VAL A 54 6.54 -2.11 0.18
C VAL A 54 7.71 -1.79 1.13
N PRO A 55 8.98 -2.16 0.83
CA PRO A 55 10.07 -1.81 1.73
C PRO A 55 10.25 -0.30 1.96
N PRO A 56 10.32 0.57 0.93
CA PRO A 56 10.41 2.01 1.19
C PRO A 56 9.15 2.58 1.85
N ASN A 57 7.96 2.07 1.53
CA ASN A 57 6.73 2.48 2.21
C ASN A 57 6.73 2.07 3.69
N PHE A 58 7.22 0.87 4.02
CA PHE A 58 7.36 0.43 5.40
C PHE A 58 8.29 1.36 6.19
N LEU A 59 9.45 1.71 5.63
CA LEU A 59 10.39 2.65 6.24
C LEU A 59 9.81 4.06 6.35
N TRP A 60 9.01 4.50 5.38
CA TRP A 60 8.29 5.77 5.45
C TRP A 60 7.30 5.81 6.62
N GLN A 61 6.52 4.74 6.80
CA GLN A 61 5.57 4.63 7.92
C GLN A 61 6.29 4.56 9.27
N ASP A 62 7.44 3.90 9.34
CA ASP A 62 8.28 3.85 10.53
C ASP A 62 8.87 5.24 10.86
N LEU A 63 9.37 5.95 9.85
CA LEU A 63 9.85 7.33 10.00
C LEU A 63 8.75 8.26 10.50
N LEU A 64 7.55 8.17 9.93
CA LEU A 64 6.41 8.97 10.37
C LEU A 64 6.01 8.67 11.82
N GLU A 65 6.00 7.40 12.22
CA GLU A 65 5.64 7.01 13.59
C GLU A 65 6.71 7.41 14.61
N SER A 66 7.99 7.23 14.27
CA SER A 66 9.10 7.62 15.15
C SER A 66 9.22 9.14 15.32
N SER A 67 8.95 9.90 14.25
CA SER A 67 9.02 11.37 14.28
C SER A 67 7.78 12.02 14.91
N PHE A 68 6.62 11.43 14.69
CA PHE A 68 5.32 11.94 15.13
C PHE A 68 4.48 10.81 15.75
N PRO A 69 4.81 10.34 16.97
CA PRO A 69 4.09 9.24 17.61
C PRO A 69 2.58 9.50 17.69
N ALA A 70 1.77 8.52 17.28
CA ALA A 70 0.32 8.62 17.29
C ALA A 70 -0.23 8.68 18.71
N PHE A 71 0.44 8.05 19.66
CA PHE A 71 0.02 7.97 21.04
C PHE A 71 1.09 8.53 21.98
N HIS A 72 0.65 9.20 23.04
CA HIS A 72 1.47 9.58 24.16
C HIS A 72 0.85 9.04 25.45
N ILE A 73 1.67 8.80 26.45
CA ILE A 73 1.21 8.37 27.78
C ILE A 73 0.66 9.59 28.49
N ALA A 74 -0.60 9.52 28.93
CA ALA A 74 -1.26 10.56 29.72
C ALA A 74 -1.91 9.93 30.96
N PRO A 75 -2.07 10.70 32.08
CA PRO A 75 -2.83 10.23 33.22
C PRO A 75 -4.26 9.88 32.79
N THR A 76 -4.82 8.84 33.42
CA THR A 76 -6.25 8.49 33.26
C THR A 76 -7.11 9.56 33.89
N SER A 77 -8.36 9.68 33.46
CA SER A 77 -9.32 10.61 34.05
C SER A 77 -9.59 10.27 35.54
N GLU A 78 -9.52 9.00 35.92
CA GLU A 78 -9.65 8.50 37.26
C GLU A 78 -8.48 8.98 38.13
N ALA A 79 -7.24 8.75 37.68
CA ALA A 79 -6.04 9.20 38.38
C ALA A 79 -6.00 10.73 38.60
N VAL A 80 -6.46 11.50 37.58
CA VAL A 80 -6.58 12.97 37.73
C VAL A 80 -7.62 13.35 38.76
N ALA A 81 -8.77 12.66 38.80
CA ALA A 81 -9.84 12.91 39.77
C ALA A 81 -9.42 12.53 41.18
N SER A 82 -8.77 11.37 41.38
CA SER A 82 -8.24 10.91 42.66
C SER A 82 -7.17 11.87 43.22
N ALA A 83 -6.26 12.35 42.31
CA ALA A 83 -5.26 13.36 42.68
C ALA A 83 -5.89 14.72 43.07
N ALA A 84 -6.93 15.15 42.35
CA ALA A 84 -7.65 16.38 42.64
C ALA A 84 -8.46 16.30 43.93
N ALA A 85 -8.88 15.10 44.34
CA ALA A 85 -9.60 14.84 45.61
C ALA A 85 -8.66 14.58 46.80
N ASP A 86 -7.34 14.54 46.56
CA ASP A 86 -6.30 14.20 47.56
C ASP A 86 -6.51 12.79 48.17
N ASP A 87 -7.06 11.86 47.35
CA ASP A 87 -7.35 10.49 47.77
C ASP A 87 -6.13 9.58 47.49
N GLU A 88 -5.18 9.60 48.44
CA GLU A 88 -3.94 8.80 48.33
C GLU A 88 -4.24 7.28 48.26
N LYS A 89 -5.30 6.79 48.88
CA LYS A 89 -5.63 5.35 48.89
C LYS A 89 -6.10 4.87 47.54
N GLU A 90 -6.93 5.65 46.85
CA GLU A 90 -7.39 5.30 45.52
C GLU A 90 -6.26 5.43 44.50
N LEU A 91 -5.39 6.46 44.63
CA LEU A 91 -4.18 6.58 43.79
C LEU A 91 -3.21 5.39 43.96
N GLU A 92 -3.02 4.94 45.22
CA GLU A 92 -2.16 3.78 45.49
C GLU A 92 -2.75 2.48 44.90
N LYS A 93 -4.05 2.31 44.94
CA LYS A 93 -4.78 1.21 44.35
C LYS A 93 -4.66 1.25 42.82
N GLU A 94 -4.89 2.40 42.20
CA GLU A 94 -4.74 2.59 40.74
C GLU A 94 -3.29 2.35 40.27
N ALA A 95 -2.30 2.76 41.10
CA ALA A 95 -0.89 2.48 40.87
C ALA A 95 -0.60 0.97 40.83
N ASN A 96 -1.10 0.25 41.86
CA ASN A 96 -0.94 -1.19 41.98
C ASN A 96 -1.65 -1.97 40.85
N GLU A 97 -2.75 -1.43 40.35
CA GLU A 97 -3.49 -2.00 39.21
C GLU A 97 -2.95 -1.54 37.84
N GLY A 98 -1.92 -0.69 37.79
CA GLY A 98 -1.32 -0.16 36.58
C GLY A 98 -2.23 0.77 35.78
N ARG A 99 -3.22 1.40 36.40
CA ARG A 99 -4.25 2.24 35.77
C ARG A 99 -4.01 3.75 35.89
N LEU A 100 -2.83 4.16 36.36
CA LEU A 100 -2.51 5.60 36.52
C LEU A 100 -2.37 6.31 35.17
N VAL A 101 -1.99 5.59 34.14
CA VAL A 101 -1.70 6.16 32.81
C VAL A 101 -2.30 5.32 31.68
N GLU A 102 -2.73 6.00 30.63
CA GLU A 102 -3.26 5.39 29.41
C GLU A 102 -2.63 5.97 28.14
N PRO A 103 -2.55 5.19 27.05
CA PRO A 103 -2.13 5.73 25.78
C PRO A 103 -3.23 6.60 25.18
N LYS A 104 -3.01 7.91 25.12
CA LYS A 104 -3.93 8.89 24.54
C LYS A 104 -3.49 9.30 23.15
N LEU A 105 -4.46 9.40 22.22
CA LEU A 105 -4.20 9.80 20.84
C LEU A 105 -3.68 11.23 20.78
N ASN A 106 -2.55 11.43 20.10
CA ASN A 106 -2.01 12.76 19.77
C ASN A 106 -2.59 13.23 18.42
N ILE A 107 -3.65 14.02 18.49
CA ILE A 107 -4.36 14.53 17.32
C ILE A 107 -3.43 15.35 16.42
N THR A 108 -2.58 16.21 17.01
CA THR A 108 -1.66 17.07 16.25
C THR A 108 -0.68 16.22 15.43
N ASN A 109 -0.03 15.24 16.06
CA ASN A 109 0.89 14.35 15.36
C ASN A 109 0.16 13.52 14.29
N THR A 110 -1.05 13.08 14.57
CA THR A 110 -1.87 12.32 13.61
C THR A 110 -2.20 13.17 12.38
N ILE A 111 -2.56 14.44 12.54
CA ILE A 111 -2.81 15.36 11.41
C ILE A 111 -1.52 15.62 10.62
N ILE A 112 -0.40 15.86 11.30
CA ILE A 112 0.89 16.06 10.63
C ILE A 112 1.28 14.83 9.80
N LYS A 113 1.16 13.64 10.38
CA LYS A 113 1.41 12.38 9.65
C LYS A 113 0.51 12.23 8.43
N LEU A 114 -0.79 12.47 8.61
CA LEU A 114 -1.75 12.40 7.51
C LEU A 114 -1.39 13.37 6.39
N PHE A 115 -1.03 14.60 6.73
CA PHE A 115 -0.62 15.61 5.74
C PHE A 115 0.64 15.18 4.99
N LEU A 116 1.68 14.74 5.70
CA LEU A 116 2.93 14.27 5.09
C LEU A 116 2.72 13.04 4.22
N ASP A 117 1.91 12.09 4.69
CA ASP A 117 1.59 10.87 3.97
C ASP A 117 0.82 11.15 2.67
N GLN A 118 -0.15 12.07 2.70
CA GLN A 118 -0.97 12.42 1.55
C GLN A 118 -0.31 13.41 0.57
N THR A 119 0.76 14.05 0.97
CA THR A 119 1.56 14.94 0.10
C THR A 119 2.83 14.27 -0.37
N VAL A 120 3.80 14.08 0.50
CA VAL A 120 5.11 13.51 0.17
C VAL A 120 4.99 12.02 -0.14
N GLY A 121 4.35 11.25 0.73
CA GLY A 121 4.18 9.81 0.55
C GLY A 121 3.38 9.47 -0.70
N ALA A 122 2.22 10.10 -0.90
CA ALA A 122 1.38 9.87 -2.05
C ALA A 122 2.07 10.28 -3.37
N ALA A 123 2.77 11.42 -3.39
CA ALA A 123 3.52 11.85 -4.58
C ALA A 123 4.64 10.84 -4.92
N ALA A 124 5.43 10.43 -3.93
CA ALA A 124 6.51 9.45 -4.12
C ALA A 124 5.97 8.10 -4.62
N ASN A 125 4.90 7.60 -4.01
CA ASN A 125 4.25 6.35 -4.43
C ASN A 125 3.66 6.46 -5.85
N THR A 126 3.04 7.58 -6.21
CA THR A 126 2.50 7.81 -7.56
C THR A 126 3.60 7.79 -8.62
N ILE A 127 4.72 8.49 -8.37
CA ILE A 127 5.87 8.50 -9.27
C ILE A 127 6.45 7.08 -9.40
N LEU A 128 6.67 6.40 -8.28
CA LEU A 128 7.23 5.05 -8.27
C LEU A 128 6.34 4.06 -9.03
N LEU A 129 5.02 4.11 -8.80
CA LEU A 129 4.04 3.27 -9.52
C LEU A 129 4.11 3.51 -11.02
N SER A 130 4.00 4.75 -11.45
CA SER A 130 3.92 5.08 -12.87
C SER A 130 5.22 4.76 -13.60
N LEU A 131 6.38 5.16 -13.05
CA LEU A 131 7.69 4.84 -13.62
C LEU A 131 7.91 3.32 -13.70
N PHE A 132 7.62 2.59 -12.64
CA PHE A 132 7.79 1.14 -12.63
C PHE A 132 6.86 0.48 -13.65
N MET A 133 5.57 0.80 -13.64
CA MET A 133 4.59 0.12 -14.50
C MET A 133 4.88 0.38 -15.97
N HIS A 134 5.19 1.61 -16.37
CA HIS A 134 5.57 1.89 -17.76
C HIS A 134 6.89 1.24 -18.16
N SER A 135 7.89 1.26 -17.28
CA SER A 135 9.18 0.64 -17.61
C SER A 135 9.08 -0.88 -17.72
N ILE A 136 8.37 -1.56 -16.81
CA ILE A 136 8.22 -3.02 -16.87
C ILE A 136 7.33 -3.47 -18.05
N GLN A 137 6.31 -2.67 -18.40
CA GLN A 137 5.48 -2.93 -19.59
C GLN A 137 6.30 -2.82 -20.88
N ASP A 138 7.13 -1.79 -21.01
CA ASP A 138 8.04 -1.63 -22.15
C ASP A 138 9.11 -2.73 -22.17
N ALA A 139 9.60 -3.18 -21.00
CA ALA A 139 10.57 -4.28 -20.89
C ALA A 139 9.97 -5.66 -21.17
N MET A 140 8.63 -5.80 -21.14
CA MET A 140 7.91 -7.07 -21.27
C MET A 140 6.95 -7.07 -22.47
N ILE A 141 7.40 -6.57 -23.61
CA ILE A 141 6.59 -6.56 -24.84
C ILE A 141 6.47 -7.98 -25.39
N ARG A 142 5.25 -8.52 -25.35
CA ARG A 142 4.96 -9.83 -25.92
C ARG A 142 4.89 -9.80 -27.45
N PRO A 143 5.29 -10.89 -28.17
CA PRO A 143 5.03 -11.03 -29.56
C PRO A 143 3.53 -10.97 -29.87
N THR A 144 3.16 -10.33 -30.99
CA THR A 144 1.77 -10.22 -31.43
C THR A 144 1.24 -11.52 -32.05
N ALA A 145 2.12 -12.45 -32.45
CA ALA A 145 1.77 -13.74 -33.00
C ALA A 145 2.76 -14.82 -32.57
N GLY A 146 2.34 -16.09 -32.67
CA GLY A 146 3.17 -17.25 -32.37
C GLY A 146 2.93 -17.85 -30.97
N PRO A 147 3.76 -18.82 -30.53
CA PRO A 147 3.52 -19.66 -29.38
C PRO A 147 3.67 -18.92 -28.04
N LEU A 148 4.07 -17.66 -28.03
CA LEU A 148 4.19 -16.80 -26.84
C LEU A 148 3.19 -15.63 -26.83
N SER A 149 2.33 -15.54 -27.88
CA SER A 149 1.29 -14.52 -27.97
C SER A 149 0.04 -14.90 -27.16
N GLY A 150 -0.77 -13.89 -26.80
CA GLY A 150 -2.03 -14.09 -26.12
C GLY A 150 -1.92 -14.37 -24.60
N ALA A 151 -3.04 -14.20 -23.91
CA ALA A 151 -3.13 -14.40 -22.45
C ALA A 151 -2.92 -15.87 -22.06
N GLU A 152 -3.41 -16.81 -22.85
CA GLU A 152 -3.29 -18.25 -22.65
C GLU A 152 -1.84 -18.75 -22.65
N ASN A 153 -0.94 -18.04 -23.30
CA ASN A 153 0.48 -18.35 -23.35
C ASN A 153 1.33 -17.49 -22.40
N SER A 154 0.70 -16.64 -21.60
CA SER A 154 1.39 -15.67 -20.72
C SER A 154 2.36 -16.31 -19.75
N PHE A 155 2.02 -17.46 -19.17
CA PHE A 155 2.93 -18.20 -18.29
C PHE A 155 4.15 -18.73 -19.06
N ARG A 156 3.96 -19.27 -20.28
CA ARG A 156 5.08 -19.72 -21.12
C ARG A 156 5.99 -18.55 -21.50
N TYR A 157 5.41 -17.40 -21.77
CA TYR A 157 6.17 -16.17 -22.02
C TYR A 157 7.03 -15.80 -20.81
N LEU A 158 6.46 -15.78 -19.59
CA LEU A 158 7.20 -15.41 -18.37
C LEU A 158 8.43 -16.29 -18.10
N VAL A 159 8.37 -17.58 -18.44
CA VAL A 159 9.50 -18.51 -18.23
C VAL A 159 10.43 -18.59 -19.44
N SER A 160 10.15 -17.83 -20.52
CA SER A 160 11.00 -17.80 -21.71
C SER A 160 12.24 -16.91 -21.50
N PRO A 161 13.38 -17.24 -22.11
CA PRO A 161 14.55 -16.38 -22.09
C PRO A 161 14.22 -15.00 -22.70
N GLY A 162 14.60 -13.93 -22.02
CA GLY A 162 14.37 -12.56 -22.49
C GLY A 162 12.94 -12.05 -22.29
N ALA A 163 12.11 -12.69 -21.44
CA ALA A 163 10.79 -12.20 -21.08
C ALA A 163 10.80 -10.79 -20.47
N VAL A 164 11.90 -10.39 -19.85
CA VAL A 164 12.16 -9.06 -19.33
C VAL A 164 13.43 -8.52 -19.96
N ASP A 165 13.31 -7.49 -20.79
CA ASP A 165 14.45 -6.85 -21.47
C ASP A 165 14.42 -5.33 -21.26
N TYR A 166 15.12 -4.86 -20.23
CA TYR A 166 15.24 -3.43 -19.94
C TYR A 166 16.07 -2.65 -20.97
N SER A 167 16.80 -3.32 -21.87
CA SER A 167 17.50 -2.63 -22.96
C SER A 167 16.54 -2.09 -24.03
N ALA A 168 15.34 -2.65 -24.11
CA ALA A 168 14.28 -2.22 -25.02
C ALA A 168 13.46 -1.02 -24.50
N VAL A 169 13.66 -0.61 -23.22
CA VAL A 169 12.85 0.43 -22.58
C VAL A 169 13.17 1.81 -23.15
N GLY A 170 12.14 2.47 -23.67
CA GLY A 170 12.22 3.86 -24.13
C GLY A 170 12.05 4.85 -22.97
N TRP A 171 13.11 5.11 -22.20
CA TRP A 171 13.05 5.92 -20.98
C TRP A 171 12.44 7.31 -21.16
N ASN A 172 12.65 7.98 -22.30
CA ASN A 172 11.99 9.26 -22.56
C ASN A 172 10.47 9.12 -22.61
N GLY A 173 9.97 8.09 -23.30
CA GLY A 173 8.53 7.82 -23.33
C GLY A 173 7.95 7.40 -21.98
N VAL A 174 8.71 6.64 -21.17
CA VAL A 174 8.34 6.31 -19.79
C VAL A 174 8.18 7.58 -18.94
N LEU A 175 9.14 8.49 -19.01
CA LEU A 175 9.10 9.75 -18.28
C LEU A 175 7.95 10.65 -18.71
N GLU A 176 7.71 10.79 -20.02
CA GLU A 176 6.60 11.59 -20.56
C GLU A 176 5.24 11.04 -20.11
N ARG A 177 5.02 9.73 -20.19
CA ARG A 177 3.78 9.08 -19.72
C ARG A 177 3.60 9.27 -18.22
N SER A 178 4.65 9.03 -17.44
CA SER A 178 4.62 9.18 -15.98
C SER A 178 4.33 10.61 -15.56
N GLN A 179 4.88 11.59 -16.27
CA GLN A 179 4.60 13.00 -16.00
C GLN A 179 3.16 13.39 -16.36
N ALA A 180 2.64 12.90 -17.48
CA ALA A 180 1.27 13.16 -17.91
C ALA A 180 0.23 12.56 -16.96
N GLU A 181 0.51 11.38 -16.39
CA GLU A 181 -0.40 10.67 -15.49
C GLU A 181 -0.29 11.09 -14.02
N PHE A 182 0.77 11.82 -13.64
CA PHE A 182 1.05 12.15 -12.24
C PHE A 182 -0.14 12.79 -11.52
N TRP A 183 -0.65 13.89 -12.05
CA TRP A 183 -1.77 14.60 -11.42
C TRP A 183 -3.09 13.83 -11.46
N PRO A 184 -3.51 13.23 -12.58
CA PRO A 184 -4.69 12.36 -12.60
C PRO A 184 -4.65 11.24 -11.57
N LEU A 185 -3.53 10.52 -11.45
CA LEU A 185 -3.37 9.42 -10.49
C LEU A 185 -3.34 9.92 -9.05
N LEU A 186 -2.62 11.01 -8.77
CA LEU A 186 -2.54 11.59 -7.43
C LEU A 186 -3.93 12.05 -6.95
N VAL A 187 -4.67 12.78 -7.78
CA VAL A 187 -6.02 13.23 -7.44
C VAL A 187 -6.98 12.05 -7.27
N ALA A 188 -6.87 11.03 -8.12
CA ALA A 188 -7.64 9.80 -7.97
C ALA A 188 -7.32 9.09 -6.65
N SER A 189 -6.04 9.02 -6.25
CA SER A 189 -5.60 8.40 -5.01
C SER A 189 -6.20 9.08 -3.77
N TRP A 190 -6.37 10.39 -3.81
CA TRP A 190 -6.98 11.16 -2.71
C TRP A 190 -8.46 10.85 -2.45
N LYS A 191 -9.13 10.09 -3.31
CA LYS A 191 -10.50 9.62 -3.06
C LYS A 191 -10.57 8.46 -2.04
N LEU A 192 -9.50 7.67 -1.92
CA LEU A 192 -9.46 6.47 -1.06
C LEU A 192 -8.40 6.59 0.04
N TRP A 193 -7.16 6.93 -0.31
CA TRP A 193 -6.00 6.80 0.56
C TRP A 193 -6.03 7.69 1.80
N PRO A 194 -6.59 8.92 1.81
CA PRO A 194 -6.68 9.71 3.06
C PRO A 194 -7.49 9.01 4.14
N LEU A 195 -8.58 8.33 3.76
CA LEU A 195 -9.39 7.56 4.70
C LEU A 195 -8.62 6.35 5.24
N VAL A 196 -7.92 5.63 4.37
CA VAL A 196 -7.10 4.47 4.74
C VAL A 196 -5.98 4.89 5.71
N SER A 197 -5.27 5.98 5.40
CA SER A 197 -4.21 6.51 6.26
C SER A 197 -4.74 7.01 7.59
N LEU A 198 -5.90 7.67 7.61
CA LEU A 198 -6.55 8.10 8.85
C LEU A 198 -6.89 6.90 9.75
N VAL A 199 -7.52 5.87 9.19
CA VAL A 199 -7.83 4.62 9.92
C VAL A 199 -6.54 3.99 10.46
N ASN A 200 -5.50 3.91 9.63
CA ASN A 200 -4.21 3.37 10.03
C ASN A 200 -3.57 4.14 11.19
N PHE A 201 -3.56 5.46 11.14
CA PHE A 201 -2.91 6.26 12.17
C PHE A 201 -3.70 6.33 13.49
N VAL A 202 -5.02 6.21 13.44
CA VAL A 202 -5.88 6.29 14.63
C VAL A 202 -6.05 4.93 15.30
N PHE A 203 -6.23 3.87 14.54
CA PHE A 203 -6.65 2.57 15.09
C PHE A 203 -5.57 1.49 15.03
N VAL A 204 -4.59 1.60 14.11
CA VAL A 204 -3.61 0.54 13.88
C VAL A 204 -2.28 0.88 14.52
N LYS A 205 -1.93 0.14 15.57
CA LYS A 205 -0.74 0.41 16.40
C LYS A 205 0.57 -0.11 15.77
N THR A 206 0.51 -1.14 14.92
CA THR A 206 1.70 -1.76 14.33
C THR A 206 1.86 -1.39 12.86
N ILE A 207 3.12 -1.28 12.41
CA ILE A 207 3.43 -0.95 11.01
C ILE A 207 3.01 -2.09 10.07
N GLU A 208 3.16 -3.34 10.52
CA GLU A 208 2.71 -4.53 9.79
C GLU A 208 1.19 -4.50 9.56
N GLY A 209 0.43 -4.15 10.60
CA GLY A 209 -1.03 -3.98 10.52
C GLY A 209 -1.43 -2.88 9.53
N ARG A 210 -0.71 -1.75 9.52
CA ARG A 210 -0.93 -0.65 8.56
C ARG A 210 -0.66 -1.11 7.13
N ASN A 211 0.41 -1.86 6.90
CA ASN A 211 0.72 -2.42 5.58
C ASN A 211 -0.34 -3.45 5.14
N LEU A 212 -0.85 -4.29 6.05
CA LEU A 212 -1.93 -5.22 5.74
C LEU A 212 -3.21 -4.50 5.33
N ILE A 213 -3.65 -3.49 6.10
CA ILE A 213 -4.84 -2.68 5.76
C ILE A 213 -4.62 -1.92 4.44
N GLY A 214 -3.43 -1.35 4.25
CA GLY A 214 -3.04 -0.72 2.99
C GLY A 214 -3.10 -1.70 1.80
N GLY A 215 -2.63 -2.93 1.99
CA GLY A 215 -2.70 -3.99 0.98
C GLY A 215 -4.15 -4.40 0.65
N LEU A 216 -5.02 -4.51 1.65
CA LEU A 216 -6.46 -4.77 1.44
C LEU A 216 -7.15 -3.60 0.72
N ALA A 217 -6.85 -2.35 1.10
CA ALA A 217 -7.32 -1.18 0.37
C ALA A 217 -6.77 -1.15 -1.07
N GLY A 218 -5.55 -1.65 -1.28
CA GLY A 218 -4.94 -1.82 -2.59
C GLY A 218 -5.72 -2.75 -3.52
N ILE A 219 -6.42 -3.75 -3.00
CA ILE A 219 -7.34 -4.59 -3.80
C ILE A 219 -8.48 -3.74 -4.35
N ILE A 220 -9.11 -2.94 -3.49
CA ILE A 220 -10.21 -2.03 -3.88
C ILE A 220 -9.70 -1.01 -4.90
N TRP A 221 -8.52 -0.46 -4.68
CA TRP A 221 -7.87 0.48 -5.58
C TRP A 221 -7.56 -0.13 -6.96
N GLY A 222 -7.03 -1.36 -6.99
CA GLY A 222 -6.74 -2.09 -8.22
C GLY A 222 -8.00 -2.40 -9.03
N ILE A 223 -9.09 -2.78 -8.38
CA ILE A 223 -10.40 -2.98 -9.02
C ILE A 223 -10.91 -1.64 -9.58
N TYR A 224 -10.85 -0.56 -8.79
CA TYR A 224 -11.25 0.78 -9.25
C TYR A 224 -10.48 1.21 -10.51
N LEU A 225 -9.16 1.08 -10.51
CA LEU A 225 -8.33 1.42 -11.67
C LEU A 225 -8.67 0.57 -12.89
N SER A 226 -8.94 -0.72 -12.72
CA SER A 226 -9.36 -1.60 -13.82
C SER A 226 -10.70 -1.19 -14.42
N LEU A 227 -11.66 -0.77 -13.58
CA LEU A 227 -12.97 -0.29 -14.05
C LEU A 227 -12.87 1.04 -14.79
N VAL A 228 -12.00 1.94 -14.34
CA VAL A 228 -11.78 3.24 -14.99
C VAL A 228 -11.05 3.08 -16.32
N ALA A 229 -10.08 2.15 -16.38
CA ALA A 229 -9.35 1.87 -17.62
C ALA A 229 -10.20 1.18 -18.70
N ALA A 230 -11.33 0.57 -18.33
CA ALA A 230 -12.24 -0.11 -19.24
C ALA A 230 -13.32 0.81 -19.86
N GLN A 231 -13.41 2.09 -19.42
CA GLN A 231 -14.32 3.14 -19.93
C GLN A 231 -13.64 3.95 -21.04
#